data_f76ca820da9b510fdf6365057ddec62a
#
_entry.id   f76ca820da9b510fdf6365057ddec62a
#
_cell.length_a   1.000
_cell.length_b   1.000
_cell.length_c   1.000
_cell.angle_alpha   90.00
_cell.angle_beta   90.00
_cell.angle_gamma   90.00
#
_symmetry.space_group_name_H-M   'P 1'
#
loop_
_entity.id
_entity.type
_entity.pdbx_description
1 polymer ?
#
loop_
_entity_poly.entity_id
_entity_poly.type
_entity_poly.pdbx_seq_one_letter_code
_entity_poly.pdbx_strand_id
1 'polypeptide(L)'
;SGEGVLSIKPGKPIEQLEGGTLFVKAYETAGYREPFGAYGPNAFDSAGIILEAISKVGTDDKGAIMKYIRGIKYKGLMGETTFDATGQTTNFIVSRFVGQDGKWVVWEDSAYAKGVKKLSK
;
A
#
# COMPACT_ATOMS: atom_id res chain seq x y z
N SER A 1 0.93 -5.69 -26.39
CA SER A 1 -0.38 -5.35 -25.81
C SER A 1 -0.56 -6.17 -24.54
N GLY A 2 -0.86 -5.53 -23.42
CA GLY A 2 -1.12 -6.21 -22.13
C GLY A 2 -2.61 -6.48 -21.91
N GLU A 3 -3.40 -6.52 -22.96
CA GLU A 3 -4.86 -6.75 -22.88
C GLU A 3 -5.14 -8.14 -22.31
N GLY A 4 -5.97 -8.22 -21.26
CA GLY A 4 -6.33 -9.46 -20.60
C GLY A 4 -5.24 -10.08 -19.69
N VAL A 5 -4.07 -9.46 -19.58
CA VAL A 5 -3.02 -9.92 -18.67
C VAL A 5 -3.46 -9.65 -17.23
N LEU A 6 -3.33 -10.67 -16.37
CA LEU A 6 -3.63 -10.55 -14.95
C LEU A 6 -2.39 -10.18 -14.15
N SER A 7 -2.57 -9.36 -13.13
CA SER A 7 -1.53 -8.98 -12.18
C SER A 7 -2.08 -8.89 -10.77
N ILE A 8 -1.21 -9.04 -9.79
CA ILE A 8 -1.51 -8.81 -8.38
C ILE A 8 -0.56 -7.76 -7.82
N LYS A 9 -1.04 -6.99 -6.86
CA LYS A 9 -0.26 -5.97 -6.17
C LYS A 9 -0.60 -5.99 -4.68
N PRO A 10 0.40 -5.89 -3.79
CA PRO A 10 0.14 -5.71 -2.36
C PRO A 10 -0.58 -4.38 -2.09
N GLY A 11 -1.50 -4.41 -1.14
CA GLY A 11 -2.28 -3.24 -0.73
C GLY A 11 -3.49 -2.96 -1.61
N LYS A 12 -4.25 -1.93 -1.22
CA LYS A 12 -5.35 -1.39 -2.02
C LYS A 12 -4.82 -0.42 -3.08
N PRO A 13 -5.57 -0.21 -4.18
CA PRO A 13 -5.33 0.92 -5.07
C PRO A 13 -5.28 2.23 -4.29
N ILE A 14 -4.39 3.15 -4.68
CA ILE A 14 -4.18 4.43 -3.96
C ILE A 14 -5.48 5.25 -3.88
N GLU A 15 -6.34 5.14 -4.89
CA GLU A 15 -7.62 5.83 -4.99
C GLU A 15 -8.65 5.33 -3.97
N GLN A 16 -8.45 4.11 -3.45
CA GLN A 16 -9.31 3.49 -2.44
C GLN A 16 -8.78 3.67 -1.01
N LEU A 17 -7.64 4.34 -0.85
CA LEU A 17 -7.07 4.66 0.45
C LEU A 17 -7.62 5.99 0.96
N GLU A 18 -8.02 6.06 2.23
CA GLU A 18 -8.61 7.25 2.83
C GLU A 18 -7.70 8.49 2.68
N GLY A 19 -6.40 8.33 2.89
CA GLY A 19 -5.41 9.38 2.70
C GLY A 19 -4.77 9.44 1.31
N GLY A 20 -5.23 8.61 0.35
CA GLY A 20 -4.57 8.42 -0.94
C GLY A 20 -4.41 9.69 -1.76
N THR A 21 -5.46 10.47 -1.86
CA THR A 21 -5.44 11.74 -2.60
C THR A 21 -4.46 12.75 -1.99
N LEU A 22 -4.41 12.83 -0.66
CA LEU A 22 -3.47 13.72 0.03
C LEU A 22 -2.03 13.27 -0.16
N PHE A 23 -1.77 11.97 -0.08
CA PHE A 23 -0.45 11.40 -0.33
C PHE A 23 0.03 11.72 -1.76
N VAL A 24 -0.79 11.45 -2.78
CA VAL A 24 -0.45 11.74 -4.19
C VAL A 24 -0.13 13.21 -4.36
N LYS A 25 -1.00 14.10 -3.88
CA LYS A 25 -0.80 15.55 -3.97
C LYS A 25 0.49 16.01 -3.28
N ALA A 26 0.77 15.49 -2.09
CA ALA A 26 1.99 15.82 -1.36
C ALA A 26 3.24 15.36 -2.11
N TYR A 27 3.20 14.14 -2.67
CA TYR A 27 4.30 13.58 -3.46
C TYR A 27 4.58 14.41 -4.72
N GLU A 28 3.54 14.76 -5.47
CA GLU A 28 3.63 15.60 -6.67
C GLU A 28 4.18 17.01 -6.34
N THR A 29 3.69 17.60 -5.26
CA THR A 29 4.16 18.92 -4.79
C THR A 29 5.63 18.90 -4.40
N ALA A 30 6.14 17.80 -3.89
CA ALA A 30 7.55 17.63 -3.56
C ALA A 30 8.49 17.61 -4.77
N GLY A 31 7.93 17.40 -5.98
CA GLY A 31 8.68 17.50 -7.24
C GLY A 31 9.72 16.39 -7.45
N TYR A 32 9.51 15.22 -6.89
CA TYR A 32 10.40 14.08 -7.12
C TYR A 32 10.43 13.68 -8.61
N ARG A 33 11.61 13.27 -9.09
CA ARG A 33 11.82 12.89 -10.50
C ARG A 33 11.05 11.62 -10.88
N GLU A 34 11.00 10.67 -9.96
CA GLU A 34 10.39 9.35 -10.20
C GLU A 34 9.02 9.26 -9.52
N PRO A 35 8.08 8.55 -10.11
CA PRO A 35 6.81 8.26 -9.44
C PRO A 35 7.04 7.39 -8.19
N PHE A 36 6.16 7.49 -7.20
CA PHE A 36 6.30 6.75 -5.92
C PHE A 36 6.23 5.23 -6.06
N GLY A 37 5.88 4.70 -7.23
CA GLY A 37 5.81 3.26 -7.50
C GLY A 37 4.79 2.49 -6.66
N ALA A 38 4.79 1.16 -6.82
CA ALA A 38 3.80 0.29 -6.18
C ALA A 38 3.94 0.22 -4.65
N TYR A 39 5.14 0.43 -4.13
CA TYR A 39 5.46 0.31 -2.70
C TYR A 39 5.61 1.66 -1.98
N GLY A 40 5.43 2.77 -2.66
CA GLY A 40 5.52 4.11 -2.06
C GLY A 40 4.62 4.29 -0.83
N PRO A 41 3.34 3.97 -0.90
CA PRO A 41 2.43 4.03 0.25
C PRO A 41 2.88 3.16 1.43
N ASN A 42 3.40 1.96 1.17
CA ASN A 42 3.94 1.07 2.21
C ASN A 42 5.19 1.66 2.87
N ALA A 43 6.10 2.24 2.07
CA ALA A 43 7.30 2.88 2.59
C ALA A 43 6.94 4.11 3.45
N PHE A 44 5.93 4.87 3.05
CA PHE A 44 5.41 6.00 3.82
C PHE A 44 4.93 5.56 5.21
N ASP A 45 4.09 4.52 5.29
CA ASP A 45 3.61 3.99 6.56
C ASP A 45 4.73 3.37 7.40
N SER A 46 5.68 2.69 6.77
CA SER A 46 6.84 2.13 7.49
C SER A 46 7.67 3.21 8.15
N ALA A 47 7.92 4.32 7.45
CA ALA A 47 8.60 5.47 8.03
C ALA A 47 7.78 6.09 9.18
N GLY A 48 6.46 6.23 9.00
CA GLY A 48 5.56 6.72 10.03
C GLY A 48 5.58 5.88 11.31
N ILE A 49 5.57 4.55 11.19
CA ILE A 49 5.66 3.62 12.32
C ILE A 49 6.96 3.82 13.09
N ILE A 50 8.09 3.94 12.40
CA ILE A 50 9.40 4.14 13.03
C ILE A 50 9.46 5.50 13.74
N LEU A 51 9.00 6.56 13.09
CA LEU A 51 8.99 7.92 13.66
C LEU A 51 8.07 8.00 14.88
N GLU A 52 6.89 7.37 14.83
CA GLU A 52 6.01 7.29 15.99
C GLU A 52 6.68 6.55 17.14
N ALA A 53 7.30 5.41 16.87
CA ALA A 53 7.98 4.62 17.89
C ALA A 53 9.10 5.43 18.58
N ILE A 54 9.96 6.12 17.81
CA ILE A 54 11.02 6.98 18.34
C ILE A 54 10.41 8.09 19.21
N SER A 55 9.38 8.75 18.73
CA SER A 55 8.70 9.83 19.46
C SER A 55 8.07 9.35 20.78
N LYS A 56 7.46 8.17 20.77
CA LYS A 56 6.78 7.61 21.95
C LYS A 56 7.74 7.03 22.98
N VAL A 57 8.81 6.40 22.52
CA VAL A 57 9.85 5.84 23.40
C VAL A 57 10.75 6.92 23.96
N GLY A 58 10.98 8.01 23.21
CA GLY A 58 11.77 9.16 23.65
C GLY A 58 13.28 8.89 23.78
N THR A 59 13.77 7.84 23.12
CA THR A 59 15.18 7.44 23.10
C THR A 59 15.52 6.75 21.78
N ASP A 60 16.80 6.65 21.46
CA ASP A 60 17.35 5.93 20.31
C ASP A 60 17.68 4.44 20.64
N ASP A 61 17.29 3.95 21.80
CA ASP A 61 17.45 2.54 22.17
C ASP A 61 16.65 1.63 21.24
N LYS A 62 17.37 0.87 20.43
CA LYS A 62 16.79 -0.03 19.42
C LYS A 62 15.87 -1.10 20.00
N GLY A 63 16.20 -1.61 21.18
CA GLY A 63 15.42 -2.63 21.87
C GLY A 63 14.06 -2.09 22.32
N ALA A 64 14.05 -0.90 22.90
CA ALA A 64 12.84 -0.22 23.34
C ALA A 64 11.94 0.16 22.11
N ILE A 65 12.54 0.67 21.04
CA ILE A 65 11.83 0.99 19.79
C ILE A 65 11.19 -0.27 19.19
N MET A 66 11.94 -1.37 19.08
CA MET A 66 11.42 -2.64 18.55
C MET A 66 10.32 -3.22 19.42
N LYS A 67 10.44 -3.12 20.76
CA LYS A 67 9.37 -3.53 21.66
C LYS A 67 8.09 -2.73 21.45
N TYR A 68 8.20 -1.42 21.27
CA TYR A 68 7.07 -0.56 20.96
C TYR A 68 6.42 -0.96 19.64
N ILE A 69 7.20 -1.09 18.55
CA ILE A 69 6.70 -1.46 17.22
C ILE A 69 5.97 -2.81 17.24
N ARG A 70 6.46 -3.80 17.99
CA ARG A 70 5.78 -5.11 18.09
C ARG A 70 4.38 -5.04 18.69
N GLY A 71 4.09 -4.04 19.52
CA GLY A 71 2.77 -3.83 20.14
C GLY A 71 1.93 -2.74 19.48
N ILE A 72 2.42 -2.12 18.40
CA ILE A 72 1.76 -0.96 17.79
C ILE A 72 0.43 -1.32 17.12
N LYS A 73 -0.52 -0.38 17.20
CA LYS A 73 -1.69 -0.30 16.32
C LYS A 73 -1.60 1.01 15.55
N TYR A 74 -0.94 0.97 14.41
CA TYR A 74 -0.67 2.16 13.60
C TYR A 74 -1.78 2.37 12.59
N LYS A 75 -2.42 3.53 12.62
CA LYS A 75 -3.39 3.97 11.60
C LYS A 75 -2.67 4.83 10.57
N GLY A 76 -2.22 4.19 9.51
CA GLY A 76 -1.51 4.82 8.42
C GLY A 76 -2.32 4.95 7.15
N LEU A 77 -1.62 5.30 6.07
CA LEU A 77 -2.19 5.41 4.73
C LEU A 77 -2.78 4.08 4.23
N MET A 78 -2.11 2.96 4.54
CA MET A 78 -2.55 1.62 4.14
C MET A 78 -3.65 1.03 5.04
N GLY A 79 -4.12 1.77 6.03
CA GLY A 79 -5.06 1.34 7.04
C GLY A 79 -4.40 1.02 8.38
N GLU A 80 -5.07 0.23 9.22
CA GLU A 80 -4.51 -0.17 10.50
C GLU A 80 -3.48 -1.28 10.32
N THR A 81 -2.26 -1.04 10.81
CA THR A 81 -1.16 -2.00 10.79
C THR A 81 -0.86 -2.47 12.22
N THR A 82 -0.86 -3.78 12.39
CA THR A 82 -0.37 -4.48 13.59
C THR A 82 0.57 -5.59 13.17
N PHE A 83 1.34 -6.14 14.12
CA PHE A 83 2.29 -7.22 13.86
C PHE A 83 1.97 -8.45 14.72
N ASP A 84 2.14 -9.62 14.15
CA ASP A 84 2.06 -10.89 14.89
C ASP A 84 3.35 -11.19 15.68
N ALA A 85 3.39 -12.33 16.39
CA ALA A 85 4.54 -12.74 17.18
C ALA A 85 5.82 -12.93 16.35
N THR A 86 5.70 -13.20 15.05
CA THR A 86 6.84 -13.36 14.13
C THR A 86 7.33 -12.05 13.55
N GLY A 87 6.57 -10.95 13.73
CA GLY A 87 6.84 -9.64 13.15
C GLY A 87 6.23 -9.44 11.76
N GLN A 88 5.36 -10.35 11.32
CA GLN A 88 4.58 -10.18 10.10
C GLN A 88 3.41 -9.24 10.34
N THR A 89 3.13 -8.36 9.37
CA THR A 89 1.92 -7.55 9.42
C THR A 89 0.67 -8.42 9.33
N THR A 90 -0.32 -8.12 10.17
CA THR A 90 -1.62 -8.80 10.13
C THR A 90 -2.56 -8.23 9.07
N ASN A 91 -2.24 -7.05 8.53
CA ASN A 91 -3.01 -6.38 7.48
C ASN A 91 -2.40 -6.70 6.11
N PHE A 92 -2.61 -7.93 5.63
CA PHE A 92 -2.17 -8.33 4.30
C PHE A 92 -3.34 -8.31 3.31
N ILE A 93 -3.36 -7.28 2.48
CA ILE A 93 -4.35 -7.09 1.41
C ILE A 93 -3.64 -7.26 0.07
N VAL A 94 -4.29 -7.94 -0.86
CA VAL A 94 -3.84 -8.08 -2.24
C VAL A 94 -4.93 -7.61 -3.17
N SER A 95 -4.61 -6.71 -4.07
CA SER A 95 -5.50 -6.27 -5.15
C SER A 95 -5.15 -6.96 -6.46
N ARG A 96 -6.18 -7.34 -7.20
CA ARG A 96 -6.08 -7.98 -8.51
C ARG A 96 -6.33 -6.95 -9.60
N PHE A 97 -5.54 -7.03 -10.65
CA PHE A 97 -5.64 -6.14 -11.80
C PHE A 97 -5.69 -6.92 -13.09
N VAL A 98 -6.27 -6.32 -14.11
CA VAL A 98 -6.24 -6.80 -15.49
C VAL A 98 -5.85 -5.67 -16.42
N GLY A 99 -5.05 -5.96 -17.41
CA GLY A 99 -4.76 -5.05 -18.51
C GLY A 99 -6.00 -4.88 -19.37
N GLN A 100 -6.54 -3.67 -19.44
CA GLN A 100 -7.72 -3.34 -20.22
C GLN A 100 -7.54 -1.98 -20.89
N ASP A 101 -7.65 -1.95 -22.19
CA ASP A 101 -7.57 -0.72 -23.01
C ASP A 101 -6.28 0.09 -22.72
N GLY A 102 -5.15 -0.63 -22.58
CA GLY A 102 -3.82 -0.05 -22.33
C GLY A 102 -3.57 0.41 -20.91
N LYS A 103 -4.46 0.13 -19.96
CA LYS A 103 -4.34 0.50 -18.54
C LYS A 103 -4.50 -0.70 -17.63
N TRP A 104 -3.97 -0.59 -16.41
CA TRP A 104 -4.28 -1.52 -15.33
C TRP A 104 -5.59 -1.11 -14.67
N VAL A 105 -6.59 -1.99 -14.73
CA VAL A 105 -7.91 -1.81 -14.11
C VAL A 105 -8.04 -2.81 -12.98
N VAL A 106 -8.58 -2.39 -11.84
CA VAL A 106 -8.92 -3.29 -10.74
C VAL A 106 -9.87 -4.36 -11.26
N TRP A 107 -9.60 -5.63 -10.94
CA TRP A 107 -10.34 -6.76 -11.51
C TRP A 107 -11.86 -6.59 -11.36
N GLU A 108 -12.31 -6.22 -10.17
CA GLU A 108 -13.72 -6.08 -9.83
C GLU A 108 -14.44 -5.00 -10.67
N ASP A 109 -13.72 -3.99 -11.12
CA ASP A 109 -14.24 -2.87 -11.92
C ASP A 109 -14.16 -3.13 -13.43
N SER A 110 -13.43 -4.16 -13.83
CA SER A 110 -13.11 -4.44 -15.23
C SER A 110 -14.29 -4.97 -16.04
N ALA A 111 -14.22 -4.79 -17.34
CA ALA A 111 -15.13 -5.41 -18.31
C ALA A 111 -15.02 -6.95 -18.31
N TYR A 112 -13.89 -7.50 -17.89
CA TYR A 112 -13.67 -8.94 -17.77
C TYR A 112 -14.45 -9.52 -16.60
N ALA A 113 -14.39 -8.92 -15.43
CA ALA A 113 -15.15 -9.35 -14.26
C ALA A 113 -16.67 -9.23 -14.48
N LYS A 114 -17.10 -8.23 -15.25
CA LYS A 114 -18.50 -7.98 -15.61
C LYS A 114 -18.98 -8.88 -16.77
N GLY A 115 -18.13 -9.73 -17.30
CA GLY A 115 -18.50 -10.64 -18.42
C GLY A 115 -18.64 -9.98 -19.80
N VAL A 116 -18.28 -8.70 -19.92
CA VAL A 116 -18.34 -7.94 -21.20
C VAL A 116 -17.18 -8.33 -22.11
N LYS A 117 -15.98 -8.53 -21.54
CA LYS A 117 -14.81 -9.05 -22.24
C LYS A 117 -14.47 -10.46 -21.73
N LYS A 118 -13.81 -11.26 -22.57
CA LYS A 118 -13.31 -12.60 -22.20
C LYS A 118 -11.80 -12.61 -22.24
N LEU A 119 -11.19 -13.29 -21.25
CA LEU A 119 -9.75 -13.55 -21.28
C LEU A 119 -9.46 -14.48 -22.47
N SER A 120 -8.47 -14.15 -23.27
CA SER A 120 -7.96 -15.05 -24.30
C SER A 120 -7.37 -16.30 -23.63
N LYS A 121 -7.69 -17.47 -24.18
CA LYS A 121 -7.05 -18.74 -23.76
C LYS A 121 -5.61 -18.77 -24.24
#